data_f3d9c785419599a257bb1aae1f86d039
#
_entry.id   f3d9c785419599a257bb1aae1f86d039
#
_cell.length_a   1.000
_cell.length_b   1.000
_cell.length_c   1.000
_cell.angle_alpha   90.00
_cell.angle_beta   90.00
_cell.angle_gamma   90.00
#
_symmetry.space_group_name_H-M   'P 1'
#
loop_
_entity.id
_entity.type
_entity.pdbx_description
1 polymer ?
#
loop_
_entity_poly.entity_id
_entity_poly.type
_entity_poly.pdbx_seq_one_letter_code
_entity_poly.pdbx_strand_id
1 'polypeptide(L)'
;MRRGELCGLEWSNIDFKEGTITIERSVSTEAGVGAVEKDPKTESSKRVIAISDKLLSVLTEYKEWYDKYRQDMGGQWQETDRLFIAECGGGLYPGTIDIWMHKVCDAAGLPHRTVHSLRHTNITMQIAAGVPLVTVAGRAGHARTSTTTDIYSHFLKSSDKTAAEKLEQMFE
;
A
#
# COMPACT_ATOMS: atom_id res chain seq x y z
N MET A 1 0.79 -0.72 -1.80
CA MET A 1 1.73 -1.39 -0.85
C MET A 1 1.52 -2.90 -0.89
N ARG A 2 2.50 -3.71 -0.47
CA ARG A 2 2.35 -5.16 -0.22
C ARG A 2 1.71 -5.39 1.15
N ARG A 3 1.07 -6.55 1.35
CA ARG A 3 0.44 -6.90 2.64
C ARG A 3 1.42 -6.79 3.82
N GLY A 4 2.62 -7.34 3.67
CA GLY A 4 3.64 -7.26 4.72
C GLY A 4 4.12 -5.84 5.01
N GLU A 5 4.18 -4.98 3.99
CA GLU A 5 4.52 -3.56 4.14
C GLU A 5 3.45 -2.82 4.96
N LEU A 6 2.16 -3.15 4.77
CA LEU A 6 1.08 -2.60 5.59
C LEU A 6 1.23 -3.00 7.07
N CYS A 7 1.54 -4.28 7.34
CA CYS A 7 1.75 -4.75 8.71
C CYS A 7 2.99 -4.14 9.38
N GLY A 8 3.99 -3.77 8.57
CA GLY A 8 5.22 -3.15 9.07
C GLY A 8 5.19 -1.62 9.14
N LEU A 9 4.10 -0.98 8.71
CA LEU A 9 3.99 0.47 8.68
C LEU A 9 3.82 1.04 10.09
N GLU A 10 4.54 2.13 10.37
CA GLU A 10 4.54 2.83 11.65
C GLU A 10 4.03 4.27 11.47
N TRP A 11 3.56 4.89 12.57
CA TRP A 11 3.16 6.29 12.57
C TRP A 11 4.32 7.23 12.22
N SER A 12 5.53 6.93 12.69
CA SER A 12 6.76 7.64 12.34
C SER A 12 7.12 7.59 10.86
N ASN A 13 6.55 6.66 10.10
CA ASN A 13 6.73 6.59 8.65
C ASN A 13 5.85 7.57 7.87
N ILE A 14 4.92 8.27 8.52
CA ILE A 14 3.98 9.20 7.87
C ILE A 14 4.42 10.62 8.15
N ASP A 15 4.75 11.34 7.09
CA ASP A 15 4.95 12.78 7.15
C ASP A 15 3.64 13.47 6.76
N PHE A 16 2.91 13.95 7.78
CA PHE A 16 1.65 14.65 7.60
C PHE A 16 1.84 16.04 6.95
N LYS A 17 3.02 16.65 7.10
CA LYS A 17 3.31 17.96 6.53
C LYS A 17 3.60 17.88 5.04
N GLU A 18 4.47 16.93 4.67
CA GLU A 18 4.87 16.73 3.26
C GLU A 18 3.90 15.81 2.51
N GLY A 19 2.94 15.18 3.19
CA GLY A 19 1.99 14.25 2.58
C GLY A 19 2.65 13.01 2.01
N THR A 20 3.55 12.39 2.76
CA THR A 20 4.30 11.23 2.28
C THR A 20 4.29 10.06 3.25
N ILE A 21 4.50 8.85 2.72
CA ILE A 21 4.70 7.64 3.50
C ILE A 21 6.04 7.02 3.09
N THR A 22 6.90 6.76 4.08
CA THR A 22 8.14 6.01 3.92
C THR A 22 7.88 4.52 4.14
N ILE A 23 8.24 3.69 3.18
CA ILE A 23 8.09 2.23 3.26
C ILE A 23 9.48 1.64 3.41
N GLU A 24 9.78 1.08 4.58
CA GLU A 24 11.11 0.59 4.93
C GLU A 24 11.10 -0.76 5.65
N ARG A 25 9.92 -1.29 6.00
CA ARG A 25 9.78 -2.55 6.73
C ARG A 25 8.70 -3.44 6.13
N SER A 26 8.80 -4.73 6.40
CA SER A 26 7.80 -5.70 5.98
C SER A 26 7.71 -6.83 7.01
N VAL A 27 6.49 -7.19 7.37
CA VAL A 27 6.21 -8.36 8.22
C VAL A 27 5.85 -9.55 7.33
N SER A 28 6.49 -10.68 7.56
CA SER A 28 6.20 -11.95 6.90
C SER A 28 5.80 -13.01 7.92
N THR A 29 5.19 -14.08 7.45
CA THR A 29 4.87 -15.24 8.30
C THR A 29 5.91 -16.33 8.06
N GLU A 30 6.50 -16.85 9.14
CA GLU A 30 7.36 -18.02 9.09
C GLU A 30 6.73 -19.19 9.84
N ALA A 31 6.79 -20.38 9.23
CA ALA A 31 6.22 -21.58 9.84
C ALA A 31 6.90 -21.89 11.18
N GLY A 32 6.09 -22.08 12.23
CA GLY A 32 6.57 -22.37 13.58
C GLY A 32 7.07 -21.16 14.39
N VAL A 33 7.26 -19.99 13.75
CA VAL A 33 7.75 -18.77 14.44
C VAL A 33 6.64 -17.71 14.52
N GLY A 34 5.76 -17.64 13.53
CA GLY A 34 4.69 -16.66 13.48
C GLY A 34 5.02 -15.45 12.61
N ALA A 35 4.62 -14.26 13.05
CA ALA A 35 4.91 -13.01 12.36
C ALA A 35 6.35 -12.57 12.64
N VAL A 36 7.14 -12.41 11.58
CA VAL A 36 8.55 -12.01 11.67
C VAL A 36 8.74 -10.72 10.87
N GLU A 37 9.33 -9.74 11.52
CA GLU A 37 9.75 -8.52 10.86
C GLU A 37 10.99 -8.79 10.03
N LYS A 38 10.99 -8.29 8.82
CA LYS A 38 12.13 -8.36 7.90
C LYS A 38 12.46 -6.97 7.40
N ASP A 39 13.73 -6.64 7.50
CA ASP A 39 14.26 -5.52 6.72
C ASP A 39 14.02 -5.79 5.24
N PRO A 40 13.79 -4.74 4.46
CA PRO A 40 13.66 -4.89 3.02
C PRO A 40 14.89 -5.60 2.46
N LYS A 41 14.70 -6.71 1.75
CA LYS A 41 15.79 -7.52 1.18
C LYS A 41 16.71 -6.75 0.23
N THR A 42 16.33 -5.56 -0.20
CA THR A 42 17.08 -4.71 -1.14
C THR A 42 16.80 -3.24 -0.85
N GLU A 43 17.77 -2.37 -1.10
CA GLU A 43 17.65 -0.90 -1.08
C GLU A 43 16.46 -0.42 -1.93
N SER A 44 16.17 -1.08 -3.05
CA SER A 44 15.03 -0.77 -3.93
C SER A 44 13.65 -1.00 -3.28
N SER A 45 13.60 -1.67 -2.14
CA SER A 45 12.36 -1.87 -1.38
C SER A 45 12.03 -0.70 -0.46
N LYS A 46 13.04 0.09 -0.07
CA LYS A 46 12.85 1.35 0.65
C LYS A 46 12.40 2.42 -0.34
N ARG A 47 11.31 3.08 -0.04
CA ARG A 47 10.77 4.13 -0.91
C ARG A 47 9.87 5.07 -0.17
N VAL A 48 9.81 6.31 -0.67
CA VAL A 48 8.85 7.32 -0.22
C VAL A 48 7.77 7.46 -1.28
N ILE A 49 6.51 7.44 -0.88
CA ILE A 49 5.36 7.64 -1.76
C ILE A 49 4.54 8.84 -1.31
N ALA A 50 4.23 9.74 -2.22
CA ALA A 50 3.28 10.82 -1.96
C ALA A 50 1.85 10.25 -1.86
N ILE A 51 1.06 10.80 -0.96
CA ILE A 51 -0.35 10.47 -0.75
C ILE A 51 -1.23 11.70 -0.97
N SER A 52 -2.50 11.47 -1.27
CA SER A 52 -3.46 12.55 -1.49
C SER A 52 -3.94 13.17 -0.18
N ASP A 53 -4.38 14.44 -0.23
CA ASP A 53 -4.97 15.14 0.91
C ASP A 53 -6.15 14.37 1.50
N LYS A 54 -6.95 13.72 0.64
CA LYS A 54 -8.04 12.86 1.09
C LYS A 54 -7.56 11.69 1.95
N LEU A 55 -6.45 11.07 1.59
CA LEU A 55 -5.87 9.98 2.41
C LEU A 55 -5.25 10.54 3.68
N LEU A 56 -4.64 11.72 3.65
CA LEU A 56 -4.15 12.40 4.84
C LEU A 56 -5.28 12.68 5.84
N SER A 57 -6.43 13.16 5.38
CA SER A 57 -7.60 13.39 6.23
C SER A 57 -8.06 12.09 6.91
N VAL A 58 -8.16 10.99 6.14
CA VAL A 58 -8.53 9.67 6.70
C VAL A 58 -7.50 9.18 7.73
N LEU A 59 -6.21 9.40 7.49
CA LEU A 59 -5.16 9.02 8.45
C LEU A 59 -5.20 9.89 9.72
N THR A 60 -5.57 11.16 9.60
CA THR A 60 -5.75 12.04 10.75
C THR A 60 -6.93 11.59 11.62
N GLU A 61 -8.09 11.30 11.02
CA GLU A 61 -9.26 10.77 11.74
C GLU A 61 -8.93 9.40 12.39
N TYR A 62 -8.18 8.57 11.68
CA TYR A 62 -7.75 7.27 12.22
C TYR A 62 -6.79 7.45 13.41
N LYS A 63 -5.91 8.46 13.36
CA LYS A 63 -5.00 8.78 14.48
C LYS A 63 -5.75 9.22 15.73
N GLU A 64 -6.77 10.04 15.58
CA GLU A 64 -7.63 10.47 16.69
C GLU A 64 -8.33 9.28 17.36
N TRP A 65 -8.89 8.38 16.54
CA TRP A 65 -9.46 7.13 17.04
C TRP A 65 -8.41 6.25 17.72
N TYR A 66 -7.23 6.10 17.14
CA TYR A 66 -6.13 5.32 17.67
C TYR A 66 -5.67 5.83 19.04
N ASP A 67 -5.44 7.13 19.16
CA ASP A 67 -4.99 7.74 20.41
C ASP A 67 -6.05 7.61 21.52
N LYS A 68 -7.33 7.74 21.17
CA LYS A 68 -8.44 7.49 22.10
C LYS A 68 -8.48 6.01 22.53
N TYR A 69 -8.41 5.09 21.58
CA TYR A 69 -8.41 3.65 21.86
C TYR A 69 -7.25 3.25 22.76
N ARG A 70 -6.05 3.78 22.53
CA ARG A 70 -4.89 3.61 23.41
C ARG A 70 -5.17 4.08 24.84
N GLN A 71 -5.79 5.25 25.00
CA GLN A 71 -6.16 5.79 26.32
C GLN A 71 -7.18 4.89 27.02
N ASP A 72 -8.22 4.44 26.32
CA ASP A 72 -9.28 3.59 26.84
C ASP A 72 -8.74 2.22 27.31
N MET A 73 -7.73 1.68 26.63
CA MET A 73 -7.08 0.41 27.00
C MET A 73 -6.16 0.53 28.21
N GLY A 74 -5.65 1.71 28.51
CA GLY A 74 -4.84 2.00 29.69
C GLY A 74 -3.68 0.99 29.89
N GLY A 75 -3.61 0.38 31.06
CA GLY A 75 -2.53 -0.57 31.40
C GLY A 75 -2.52 -1.89 30.61
N GLN A 76 -3.52 -2.17 29.79
CA GLN A 76 -3.53 -3.32 28.88
C GLN A 76 -2.84 -3.03 27.53
N TRP A 77 -2.57 -1.74 27.27
CA TRP A 77 -1.93 -1.35 26.02
C TRP A 77 -0.47 -1.80 25.93
N GLN A 78 -0.13 -2.42 24.82
CA GLN A 78 1.25 -2.73 24.45
C GLN A 78 1.81 -1.57 23.62
N GLU A 79 2.83 -0.91 24.13
CA GLU A 79 3.43 0.24 23.44
C GLU A 79 3.99 -0.17 22.08
N THR A 80 3.52 0.53 21.06
CA THR A 80 3.91 0.30 19.66
C THR A 80 3.77 1.57 18.84
N ASP A 81 4.58 1.71 17.81
CA ASP A 81 4.44 2.74 16.80
C ASP A 81 3.69 2.22 15.54
N ARG A 82 3.21 0.96 15.57
CA ARG A 82 2.50 0.37 14.41
C ARG A 82 1.24 1.14 14.07
N LEU A 83 1.08 1.43 12.76
CA LEU A 83 -0.14 2.05 12.24
C LEU A 83 -1.34 1.10 12.35
N PHE A 84 -1.17 -0.15 11.92
CA PHE A 84 -2.21 -1.18 12.03
C PHE A 84 -1.90 -2.11 13.18
N ILE A 85 -2.83 -2.22 14.11
CA ILE A 85 -2.69 -2.95 15.37
C ILE A 85 -3.71 -4.08 15.50
N ALA A 86 -3.33 -5.11 16.24
CA ALA A 86 -4.24 -6.07 16.84
C ALA A 86 -4.84 -5.49 18.12
N GLU A 87 -5.58 -6.30 18.88
CA GLU A 87 -6.10 -5.91 20.18
C GLU A 87 -4.97 -5.46 21.11
N CYS A 88 -5.25 -4.46 21.94
CA CYS A 88 -4.33 -3.90 22.92
C CYS A 88 -3.01 -3.36 22.35
N GLY A 89 -2.96 -2.97 21.07
CA GLY A 89 -1.75 -2.42 20.45
C GLY A 89 -0.76 -3.44 19.92
N GLY A 90 -1.03 -4.74 20.05
CA GLY A 90 -0.15 -5.79 19.53
C GLY A 90 0.08 -5.73 18.02
N GLY A 91 1.17 -6.33 17.56
CA GLY A 91 1.51 -6.40 16.14
C GLY A 91 0.46 -7.18 15.33
N LEU A 92 0.09 -6.67 14.18
CA LEU A 92 -0.92 -7.29 13.32
C LEU A 92 -0.33 -8.48 12.55
N TYR A 93 -1.00 -9.64 12.66
CA TYR A 93 -0.67 -10.80 11.84
C TYR A 93 -1.07 -10.56 10.37
N PRO A 94 -0.17 -10.82 9.39
CA PRO A 94 -0.45 -10.49 7.99
C PRO A 94 -1.75 -11.03 7.42
N GLY A 95 -2.19 -12.23 7.86
CA GLY A 95 -3.47 -12.80 7.44
C GLY A 95 -4.70 -12.03 7.90
N THR A 96 -4.60 -11.27 8.98
CA THR A 96 -5.72 -10.49 9.54
C THR A 96 -6.19 -9.41 8.57
N ILE A 97 -5.29 -8.80 7.80
CA ILE A 97 -5.66 -7.79 6.79
C ILE A 97 -6.55 -8.39 5.70
N ASP A 98 -6.27 -9.62 5.25
CA ASP A 98 -7.12 -10.29 4.27
C ASP A 98 -8.50 -10.64 4.87
N ILE A 99 -8.57 -11.01 6.16
CA ILE A 99 -9.84 -11.23 6.87
C ILE A 99 -10.64 -9.92 6.93
N TRP A 100 -10.01 -8.80 7.28
CA TRP A 100 -10.67 -7.49 7.26
C TRP A 100 -11.17 -7.13 5.86
N MET A 101 -10.36 -7.38 4.84
CA MET A 101 -10.73 -7.11 3.45
C MET A 101 -11.97 -7.94 3.04
N HIS A 102 -12.05 -9.22 3.43
CA HIS A 102 -13.23 -10.04 3.18
C HIS A 102 -14.48 -9.48 3.87
N LYS A 103 -14.38 -9.07 5.15
CA LYS A 103 -15.50 -8.43 5.87
C LYS A 103 -15.99 -7.16 5.17
N VAL A 104 -15.08 -6.34 4.64
CA VAL A 104 -15.44 -5.14 3.86
C VAL A 104 -16.15 -5.53 2.55
N CYS A 105 -15.66 -6.57 1.85
CA CYS A 105 -16.32 -7.06 0.64
C CYS A 105 -17.72 -7.58 0.94
N ASP A 106 -17.89 -8.36 2.00
CA ASP A 106 -19.19 -8.88 2.42
C ASP A 106 -20.19 -7.75 2.76
N ALA A 107 -19.73 -6.76 3.54
CA ALA A 107 -20.56 -5.59 3.88
C ALA A 107 -20.95 -4.75 2.67
N ALA A 108 -20.13 -4.74 1.62
CA ALA A 108 -20.38 -4.01 0.37
C ALA A 108 -21.12 -4.85 -0.70
N GLY A 109 -21.41 -6.13 -0.43
CA GLY A 109 -22.00 -7.05 -1.42
C GLY A 109 -21.09 -7.35 -2.61
N LEU A 110 -19.77 -7.29 -2.42
CA LEU A 110 -18.76 -7.48 -3.45
C LEU A 110 -18.10 -8.86 -3.34
N PRO A 111 -17.64 -9.44 -4.46
CA PRO A 111 -16.81 -10.65 -4.42
C PRO A 111 -15.56 -10.43 -3.58
N HIS A 112 -15.14 -11.46 -2.83
CA HIS A 112 -13.93 -11.39 -2.02
C HIS A 112 -12.71 -10.98 -2.86
N ARG A 113 -11.97 -10.02 -2.33
CA ARG A 113 -10.74 -9.48 -2.91
C ARG A 113 -9.62 -9.57 -1.87
N THR A 114 -8.38 -9.67 -2.34
CA THR A 114 -7.19 -9.65 -1.49
C THR A 114 -6.52 -8.28 -1.55
N VAL A 115 -5.70 -7.98 -0.56
CA VAL A 115 -4.83 -6.77 -0.59
C VAL A 115 -3.95 -6.76 -1.83
N HIS A 116 -3.52 -7.95 -2.29
CA HIS A 116 -2.71 -8.06 -3.51
C HIS A 116 -3.50 -7.65 -4.76
N SER A 117 -4.78 -8.02 -4.86
CA SER A 117 -5.62 -7.59 -5.99
C SER A 117 -5.87 -6.07 -5.98
N LEU A 118 -6.04 -5.45 -4.80
CA LEU A 118 -6.13 -3.98 -4.70
C LEU A 118 -4.86 -3.28 -5.16
N ARG A 119 -3.70 -3.85 -4.83
CA ARG A 119 -2.42 -3.34 -5.33
C ARG A 119 -2.36 -3.42 -6.86
N HIS A 120 -2.77 -4.54 -7.46
CA HIS A 120 -2.86 -4.68 -8.92
C HIS A 120 -3.80 -3.64 -9.52
N THR A 121 -4.99 -3.47 -8.96
CA THR A 121 -5.96 -2.45 -9.40
C THR A 121 -5.35 -1.06 -9.36
N ASN A 122 -4.69 -0.69 -8.26
CA ASN A 122 -4.05 0.62 -8.12
C ASN A 122 -2.96 0.85 -9.19
N ILE A 123 -2.13 -0.14 -9.48
CA ILE A 123 -1.10 -0.06 -10.52
C ILE A 123 -1.77 0.11 -11.90
N THR A 124 -2.78 -0.69 -12.21
CA THR A 124 -3.52 -0.62 -13.49
C THR A 124 -4.16 0.77 -13.68
N MET A 125 -4.78 1.30 -12.63
CA MET A 125 -5.41 2.63 -12.68
C MET A 125 -4.38 3.74 -12.93
N GLN A 126 -3.20 3.68 -12.32
CA GLN A 126 -2.14 4.65 -12.57
C GLN A 126 -1.65 4.60 -14.03
N ILE A 127 -1.47 3.39 -14.57
CA ILE A 127 -1.08 3.20 -15.97
C ILE A 127 -2.16 3.73 -16.92
N ALA A 128 -3.43 3.41 -16.65
CA ALA A 128 -4.57 3.89 -17.43
C ALA A 128 -4.71 5.42 -17.36
N ALA A 129 -4.32 6.03 -16.25
CA ALA A 129 -4.27 7.48 -16.09
C ALA A 129 -3.05 8.15 -16.76
N GLY A 130 -2.19 7.38 -17.46
CA GLY A 130 -1.02 7.90 -18.16
C GLY A 130 0.19 8.20 -17.26
N VAL A 131 0.21 7.71 -16.01
CA VAL A 131 1.38 7.88 -15.14
C VAL A 131 2.55 7.09 -15.73
N PRO A 132 3.75 7.69 -15.85
CA PRO A 132 4.93 7.01 -16.42
C PRO A 132 5.23 5.68 -15.71
N LEU A 133 5.51 4.63 -16.47
CA LEU A 133 5.73 3.27 -15.95
C LEU A 133 6.85 3.20 -14.90
N VAL A 134 7.90 4.01 -15.06
CA VAL A 134 9.00 4.10 -14.09
C VAL A 134 8.48 4.61 -12.75
N THR A 135 7.63 5.63 -12.76
CA THR A 135 6.99 6.18 -11.56
C THR A 135 6.08 5.14 -10.90
N VAL A 136 5.25 4.45 -11.69
CA VAL A 136 4.37 3.38 -11.18
C VAL A 136 5.19 2.25 -10.56
N ALA A 137 6.26 1.79 -11.22
CA ALA A 137 7.16 0.75 -10.73
C ALA A 137 7.84 1.16 -9.42
N GLY A 138 8.35 2.40 -9.34
CA GLY A 138 8.93 2.97 -8.14
C GLY A 138 7.95 3.02 -6.98
N ARG A 139 6.76 3.59 -7.18
CA ARG A 139 5.67 3.62 -6.18
C ARG A 139 5.25 2.21 -5.73
N ALA A 140 5.22 1.26 -6.65
CA ALA A 140 4.93 -0.13 -6.35
C ALA A 140 6.08 -0.84 -5.62
N GLY A 141 7.32 -0.39 -5.71
CA GLY A 141 8.51 -1.06 -5.18
C GLY A 141 8.81 -2.32 -5.99
N HIS A 142 8.73 -2.24 -7.32
CA HIS A 142 9.22 -3.26 -8.22
C HIS A 142 10.71 -3.02 -8.49
N ALA A 143 11.55 -4.03 -8.25
CA ALA A 143 12.99 -3.94 -8.47
C ALA A 143 13.35 -3.74 -9.97
N ARG A 144 12.44 -4.14 -10.85
CA ARG A 144 12.57 -3.98 -12.31
C ARG A 144 11.26 -3.46 -12.89
N THR A 145 11.35 -2.52 -13.81
CA THR A 145 10.19 -2.01 -14.56
C THR A 145 9.54 -3.09 -15.43
N SER A 146 10.32 -4.08 -15.90
CA SER A 146 9.80 -5.23 -16.64
C SER A 146 8.68 -5.97 -15.87
N THR A 147 8.77 -6.07 -14.56
CA THR A 147 7.69 -6.66 -13.74
C THR A 147 6.37 -5.91 -13.91
N THR A 148 6.41 -4.58 -14.03
CA THR A 148 5.23 -3.76 -14.30
C THR A 148 4.76 -3.93 -15.73
N THR A 149 5.68 -3.96 -16.70
CA THR A 149 5.39 -4.11 -18.13
C THR A 149 4.79 -5.48 -18.45
N ASP A 150 5.35 -6.55 -17.89
CA ASP A 150 4.88 -7.93 -18.15
C ASP A 150 3.45 -8.16 -17.66
N ILE A 151 3.12 -7.61 -16.48
CA ILE A 151 1.78 -7.73 -15.89
C ILE A 151 0.74 -6.93 -16.70
N TYR A 152 1.14 -5.81 -17.32
CA TYR A 152 0.24 -4.86 -17.97
C TYR A 152 0.45 -4.70 -19.47
N SER A 153 1.14 -5.66 -20.11
CA SER A 153 1.43 -5.67 -21.54
C SER A 153 0.19 -5.53 -22.44
N HIS A 154 -0.97 -6.05 -22.00
CA HIS A 154 -2.24 -5.88 -22.71
C HIS A 154 -2.71 -4.41 -22.76
N PHE A 155 -2.48 -3.65 -21.68
CA PHE A 155 -2.81 -2.21 -21.64
C PHE A 155 -1.88 -1.39 -22.55
N LEU A 156 -0.61 -1.79 -22.64
CA LEU A 156 0.39 -1.11 -23.47
C LEU A 156 0.09 -1.24 -24.96
N LYS A 157 -0.46 -2.39 -25.40
CA LYS A 157 -0.85 -2.60 -26.81
C LYS A 157 -2.01 -1.70 -27.24
N SER A 158 -2.96 -1.37 -26.35
CA SER A 158 -4.06 -0.44 -26.67
C SER A 158 -3.60 1.02 -26.72
N SER A 159 -2.46 1.34 -26.11
CA SER A 159 -1.90 2.70 -26.07
C SER A 159 -1.09 3.07 -27.31
N ASP A 160 -0.76 2.12 -28.18
CA ASP A 160 0.06 2.37 -29.38
C ASP A 160 -0.67 3.30 -30.36
N LYS A 161 -1.96 3.07 -30.59
CA LYS A 161 -2.79 3.94 -31.43
C LYS A 161 -2.90 5.36 -30.86
N THR A 162 -3.11 5.47 -29.54
CA THR A 162 -3.17 6.75 -28.83
C THR A 162 -1.83 7.49 -28.88
N ALA A 163 -0.71 6.76 -28.87
CA ALA A 163 0.62 7.36 -29.03
C ALA A 163 0.81 7.95 -30.43
N ALA A 164 0.37 7.24 -31.47
CA ALA A 164 0.40 7.74 -32.85
C ALA A 164 -0.47 9.00 -33.01
N GLU A 165 -1.69 8.99 -32.48
CA GLU A 165 -2.59 10.15 -32.51
C GLU A 165 -2.02 11.37 -31.78
N LYS A 166 -1.36 11.17 -30.64
CA LYS A 166 -0.69 12.25 -29.90
C LYS A 166 0.52 12.82 -30.65
N LEU A 167 1.28 11.96 -31.32
CA LEU A 167 2.40 12.42 -32.16
C LEU A 167 1.90 13.28 -33.33
N GLU A 168 0.82 12.88 -33.99
CA GLU A 168 0.22 13.65 -35.08
C GLU A 168 -0.19 15.06 -34.62
N GLN A 169 -0.84 15.17 -33.45
CA GLN A 169 -1.22 16.45 -32.83
C GLN A 169 -0.05 17.37 -32.45
N MET A 170 1.17 16.84 -32.32
CA MET A 170 2.37 17.66 -32.01
C MET A 170 2.98 18.29 -33.28
N PHE A 171 2.56 17.88 -34.46
CA PHE A 171 3.03 18.39 -35.76
C PHE A 171 2.02 19.27 -36.47
N GLU A 172 0.82 19.45 -35.92
CA GLU A 172 -0.18 20.42 -36.31
C GLU A 172 0.03 21.78 -35.60
#